data_fec697afba6bcd6d018418837ec836c8
#
_entry.id   fec697afba6bcd6d018418837ec836c8
#
_cell.length_a   1.000
_cell.length_b   1.000
_cell.length_c   1.000
_cell.angle_alpha   90.00
_cell.angle_beta   90.00
_cell.angle_gamma   90.00
#
_symmetry.space_group_name_H-M   'P 1'
#
loop_
_entity.id
_entity.type
_entity.pdbx_description
1 polymer ?
#
loop_
_entity_poly.entity_id
_entity_poly.type
_entity_poly.pdbx_seq_one_letter_code
_entity_poly.pdbx_strand_id
1 'polypeptide(L)'
;MLSLVIGFLAIWTVAAQNSTDGGQDGRIVGGWETHITFFPHQVSLQLGTRHGCGGSILSPTIILTAAHCLLEYTKPQYYAVRAGSNEWAQGGSYVRIKRIIPHPKFHEPTRMNNDIAIVQLQQPLVYSREIQPISLATAQDRVQPMAQLFVSGWGSQSISQMQPEKRLRYTVVQQSEQDQCARNYFGAGTVTSTMFCAGTQMGGRDSCQGDSGGPLVTSIDGRMKLYGIVSWGYGCANAMFPGIYTKVSAYGDWIAQTMEQLV
;
A
#
# COMPACT_ATOMS: atom_id res chain seq x y z
N MET A 1 -56.43 59.41 1.35
CA MET A 1 -56.48 58.08 0.77
C MET A 1 -55.10 57.46 0.97
N LEU A 2 -54.97 56.57 1.97
CA LEU A 2 -53.72 55.92 2.37
C LEU A 2 -53.76 54.49 1.82
N SER A 3 -52.90 54.14 0.83
CA SER A 3 -52.79 52.80 0.31
C SER A 3 -51.76 52.03 1.11
N LEU A 4 -52.23 51.00 1.84
CA LEU A 4 -51.36 50.01 2.49
C LEU A 4 -50.83 49.02 1.43
N VAL A 5 -49.51 48.93 1.32
CA VAL A 5 -48.85 47.87 0.55
C VAL A 5 -48.45 46.78 1.56
N ILE A 6 -49.13 45.65 1.49
CA ILE A 6 -48.81 44.45 2.26
C ILE A 6 -47.75 43.66 1.50
N GLY A 7 -46.49 43.70 2.01
CA GLY A 7 -45.40 42.87 1.50
C GLY A 7 -45.49 41.45 2.03
N PHE A 8 -45.64 40.47 1.16
CA PHE A 8 -45.54 39.05 1.49
C PHE A 8 -44.02 38.67 1.59
N LEU A 9 -43.61 38.39 2.79
CA LEU A 9 -42.32 37.73 3.03
C LEU A 9 -42.48 36.21 2.76
N ALA A 10 -41.93 35.74 1.66
CA ALA A 10 -41.79 34.32 1.39
C ALA A 10 -40.65 33.76 2.26
N ILE A 11 -40.99 33.00 3.29
CA ILE A 11 -40.00 32.26 4.10
C ILE A 11 -39.66 30.98 3.33
N TRP A 12 -38.45 30.94 2.74
CA TRP A 12 -37.90 29.73 2.18
C TRP A 12 -37.39 28.86 3.34
N THR A 13 -38.13 27.82 3.71
CA THR A 13 -37.63 26.75 4.57
C THR A 13 -36.73 25.86 3.76
N VAL A 14 -35.43 25.99 3.99
CA VAL A 14 -34.45 25.00 3.50
C VAL A 14 -34.63 23.75 4.32
N ALA A 15 -35.28 22.74 3.76
CA ALA A 15 -35.33 21.40 4.33
C ALA A 15 -33.90 20.83 4.25
N ALA A 16 -33.22 20.74 5.38
CA ALA A 16 -32.01 19.96 5.53
C ALA A 16 -32.37 18.50 5.28
N GLN A 17 -32.04 17.99 4.11
CA GLN A 17 -32.07 16.55 3.86
C GLN A 17 -30.95 15.93 4.69
N ASN A 18 -31.31 15.33 5.80
CA ASN A 18 -30.45 14.38 6.50
C ASN A 18 -30.29 13.17 5.60
N SER A 19 -29.25 13.15 4.80
CA SER A 19 -28.73 11.92 4.20
C SER A 19 -28.04 11.11 5.29
N THR A 20 -28.81 10.27 5.96
CA THR A 20 -28.30 9.14 6.74
C THR A 20 -27.83 8.07 5.78
N ASP A 21 -26.74 8.31 5.08
CA ASP A 21 -26.01 7.26 4.38
C ASP A 21 -24.94 6.72 5.33
N GLY A 22 -25.40 5.89 6.25
CA GLY A 22 -24.58 5.07 7.12
C GLY A 22 -24.07 3.83 6.38
N GLY A 23 -23.51 4.01 5.20
CA GLY A 23 -22.78 2.97 4.48
C GLY A 23 -21.40 2.78 5.10
N GLN A 24 -21.27 1.85 6.05
CA GLN A 24 -19.98 1.27 6.40
C GLN A 24 -19.48 0.39 5.26
N ASP A 25 -19.05 0.98 4.15
CA ASP A 25 -18.29 0.32 3.09
C ASP A 25 -16.78 0.53 3.32
N GLY A 26 -16.26 -0.15 4.32
CA GLY A 26 -14.82 -0.14 4.63
C GLY A 26 -14.11 -1.35 4.03
N ARG A 27 -13.26 -1.13 3.05
CA ARG A 27 -12.47 -2.18 2.34
C ARG A 27 -11.07 -1.65 2.04
N ILE A 28 -10.00 -2.42 2.07
CA ILE A 28 -8.81 -2.33 2.91
C ILE A 28 -9.38 -2.06 4.28
N VAL A 29 -9.05 -2.66 5.33
CA VAL A 29 -9.84 -2.49 6.55
C VAL A 29 -10.05 -0.99 6.83
N GLY A 30 -11.30 -0.51 6.82
CA GLY A 30 -11.65 0.90 7.01
C GLY A 30 -11.21 1.88 5.91
N GLY A 31 -10.87 1.40 4.70
CA GLY A 31 -10.42 2.24 3.59
C GLY A 31 -11.50 2.58 2.55
N TRP A 32 -11.12 3.31 1.53
CA TRP A 32 -11.98 3.80 0.46
C TRP A 32 -11.56 3.24 -0.90
N GLU A 33 -12.52 3.03 -1.80
CA GLU A 33 -12.23 2.77 -3.20
C GLU A 33 -11.51 3.97 -3.81
N THR A 34 -10.56 3.71 -4.70
CA THR A 34 -9.78 4.76 -5.36
C THR A 34 -9.53 4.45 -6.82
N HIS A 35 -9.05 5.45 -7.56
CA HIS A 35 -8.63 5.28 -8.94
C HIS A 35 -7.11 5.12 -9.02
N ILE A 36 -6.65 4.26 -9.93
CA ILE A 36 -5.21 3.96 -10.10
C ILE A 36 -4.36 5.21 -10.38
N THR A 37 -4.95 6.27 -10.95
CA THR A 37 -4.26 7.54 -11.19
C THR A 37 -3.81 8.28 -9.93
N PHE A 38 -4.35 7.93 -8.76
CA PHE A 38 -3.86 8.43 -7.47
C PHE A 38 -2.68 7.61 -6.92
N PHE A 39 -2.53 6.37 -7.40
CA PHE A 39 -1.45 5.45 -7.04
C PHE A 39 -0.86 4.80 -8.29
N PRO A 40 -0.38 5.58 -9.30
CA PRO A 40 0.01 5.04 -10.60
C PRO A 40 1.25 4.14 -10.55
N HIS A 41 1.90 4.07 -9.41
CA HIS A 41 3.00 3.16 -9.12
C HIS A 41 2.56 1.79 -8.58
N GLN A 42 1.29 1.65 -8.20
CA GLN A 42 0.73 0.40 -7.67
C GLN A 42 0.66 -0.67 -8.75
N VAL A 43 1.13 -1.86 -8.43
CA VAL A 43 0.96 -3.05 -9.29
C VAL A 43 0.36 -4.20 -8.50
N SER A 44 -0.31 -5.11 -9.23
CA SER A 44 -0.73 -6.42 -8.74
C SER A 44 0.33 -7.44 -9.16
N LEU A 45 1.02 -8.03 -8.19
CA LEU A 45 1.88 -9.20 -8.39
C LEU A 45 0.99 -10.44 -8.36
N GLN A 46 0.98 -11.16 -9.47
CA GLN A 46 0.07 -12.28 -9.68
C GLN A 46 0.82 -13.61 -9.78
N LEU A 47 0.30 -14.63 -9.12
CA LEU A 47 0.69 -16.01 -9.31
C LEU A 47 -0.27 -16.65 -10.32
N GLY A 48 0.21 -17.00 -11.51
CA GLY A 48 -0.65 -17.30 -12.65
C GLY A 48 -1.52 -16.10 -13.01
N THR A 49 -2.84 -16.24 -12.84
CA THR A 49 -3.82 -15.16 -13.09
C THR A 49 -4.48 -14.63 -11.84
N ARG A 50 -4.00 -15.03 -10.65
CA ARG A 50 -4.58 -14.61 -9.35
C ARG A 50 -3.72 -13.56 -8.68
N HIS A 51 -4.34 -12.56 -8.13
CA HIS A 51 -3.68 -11.60 -7.26
C HIS A 51 -3.16 -12.31 -6.00
N GLY A 52 -1.88 -12.10 -5.70
CA GLY A 52 -1.26 -12.63 -4.50
C GLY A 52 -0.69 -11.53 -3.60
N CYS A 53 -0.07 -10.53 -4.24
CA CYS A 53 0.61 -9.44 -3.55
C CYS A 53 0.51 -8.13 -4.33
N GLY A 54 0.85 -7.03 -3.67
CA GLY A 54 1.12 -5.75 -4.29
C GLY A 54 2.58 -5.58 -4.70
N GLY A 55 2.90 -4.43 -5.28
CA GLY A 55 4.24 -3.98 -5.60
C GLY A 55 4.26 -2.54 -6.06
N SER A 56 5.46 -1.98 -6.24
CA SER A 56 5.69 -0.58 -6.62
C SER A 56 6.60 -0.49 -7.84
N ILE A 57 6.22 0.30 -8.84
CA ILE A 57 7.03 0.57 -10.03
C ILE A 57 8.21 1.48 -9.64
N LEU A 58 9.44 1.03 -9.84
CA LEU A 58 10.66 1.85 -9.69
C LEU A 58 11.20 2.34 -11.04
N SER A 59 11.08 1.52 -12.08
CA SER A 59 11.44 1.87 -13.46
C SER A 59 10.55 1.12 -14.45
N PRO A 60 10.66 1.33 -15.77
CA PRO A 60 9.83 0.60 -16.74
C PRO A 60 9.91 -0.92 -16.61
N THR A 61 11.01 -1.46 -16.11
CA THR A 61 11.24 -2.90 -16.01
C THR A 61 11.44 -3.41 -14.58
N ILE A 62 11.42 -2.53 -13.57
CA ILE A 62 11.74 -2.90 -12.18
C ILE A 62 10.55 -2.61 -11.25
N ILE A 63 10.17 -3.65 -10.54
CA ILE A 63 9.14 -3.60 -9.49
C ILE A 63 9.77 -3.94 -8.14
N LEU A 64 9.44 -3.18 -7.12
CA LEU A 64 9.79 -3.47 -5.73
C LEU A 64 8.58 -4.11 -5.03
N THR A 65 8.82 -5.18 -4.28
CA THR A 65 7.80 -5.90 -3.51
C THR A 65 8.41 -6.55 -2.27
N ALA A 66 7.65 -7.34 -1.53
CA ALA A 66 8.14 -8.12 -0.39
C ALA A 66 8.75 -9.45 -0.84
N ALA A 67 9.79 -9.92 -0.14
CA ALA A 67 10.43 -11.20 -0.46
C ALA A 67 9.50 -12.39 -0.20
N HIS A 68 8.71 -12.33 0.87
CA HIS A 68 7.77 -13.42 1.20
C HIS A 68 6.72 -13.68 0.11
N CYS A 69 6.41 -12.69 -0.73
CA CYS A 69 5.50 -12.82 -1.86
C CYS A 69 5.99 -13.77 -2.96
N LEU A 70 7.27 -14.13 -2.94
CA LEU A 70 7.95 -14.86 -4.01
C LEU A 70 8.48 -16.23 -3.56
N LEU A 71 8.12 -16.65 -2.34
CA LEU A 71 8.62 -17.91 -1.76
C LEU A 71 7.88 -19.15 -2.21
N GLU A 72 6.60 -19.04 -2.53
CA GLU A 72 5.77 -20.19 -2.87
C GLU A 72 6.27 -20.89 -4.13
N TYR A 73 6.71 -20.08 -5.12
CA TYR A 73 7.33 -20.58 -6.34
C TYR A 73 8.55 -19.73 -6.68
N THR A 74 9.73 -20.33 -6.67
CA THR A 74 11.00 -19.62 -6.94
C THR A 74 11.26 -19.33 -8.43
N LYS A 75 10.40 -19.84 -9.32
CA LYS A 75 10.58 -19.69 -10.78
C LYS A 75 9.78 -18.50 -11.30
N PRO A 76 10.43 -17.53 -11.98
CA PRO A 76 9.80 -16.31 -12.48
C PRO A 76 8.61 -16.54 -13.41
N GLN A 77 8.60 -17.63 -14.15
CA GLN A 77 7.54 -17.96 -15.13
C GLN A 77 6.16 -18.15 -14.54
N TYR A 78 6.05 -18.39 -13.23
CA TYR A 78 4.76 -18.51 -12.55
C TYR A 78 4.14 -17.17 -12.21
N TYR A 79 4.93 -16.10 -12.32
CA TYR A 79 4.50 -14.78 -11.89
C TYR A 79 4.33 -13.81 -13.06
N ALA A 80 3.44 -12.87 -12.86
CA ALA A 80 3.26 -11.73 -13.72
C ALA A 80 2.91 -10.48 -12.90
N VAL A 81 3.02 -9.33 -13.51
CA VAL A 81 2.65 -8.04 -12.94
C VAL A 81 1.54 -7.44 -13.79
N ARG A 82 0.49 -6.93 -13.15
CA ARG A 82 -0.50 -6.06 -13.78
C ARG A 82 -0.35 -4.64 -13.24
N ALA A 83 -0.19 -3.69 -14.15
CA ALA A 83 -0.03 -2.26 -13.87
C ALA A 83 -1.11 -1.44 -14.60
N GLY A 84 -1.46 -0.26 -14.06
CA GLY A 84 -2.34 0.70 -14.74
C GLY A 84 -3.81 0.29 -14.78
N SER A 85 -4.29 -0.49 -13.84
CA SER A 85 -5.70 -0.87 -13.74
C SER A 85 -6.25 -0.64 -12.34
N ASN A 86 -7.52 -0.27 -12.26
CA ASN A 86 -8.27 -0.27 -11.01
C ASN A 86 -8.58 -1.70 -10.52
N GLU A 87 -8.62 -2.66 -11.43
CA GLU A 87 -8.96 -4.05 -11.14
C GLU A 87 -7.74 -4.94 -11.36
N TRP A 88 -7.42 -5.77 -10.38
CA TRP A 88 -6.29 -6.70 -10.50
C TRP A 88 -6.52 -7.79 -11.57
N ALA A 89 -7.79 -8.15 -11.86
CA ALA A 89 -8.13 -9.25 -12.76
C ALA A 89 -8.11 -8.84 -14.25
N GLN A 90 -8.30 -7.56 -14.56
CA GLN A 90 -8.47 -7.09 -15.95
C GLN A 90 -7.94 -5.67 -16.17
N GLY A 91 -7.84 -5.27 -17.42
CA GLY A 91 -7.36 -3.94 -17.82
C GLY A 91 -5.86 -3.76 -17.62
N GLY A 92 -5.37 -2.56 -17.93
CA GLY A 92 -3.96 -2.19 -17.82
C GLY A 92 -3.01 -3.05 -18.63
N SER A 93 -1.74 -3.06 -18.22
CA SER A 93 -0.65 -3.84 -18.83
C SER A 93 -0.37 -5.08 -17.99
N TYR A 94 -0.38 -6.26 -18.61
CA TYR A 94 -0.04 -7.54 -17.98
C TYR A 94 1.30 -8.03 -18.53
N VAL A 95 2.35 -8.05 -17.69
CA VAL A 95 3.72 -8.35 -18.11
C VAL A 95 4.30 -9.49 -17.27
N ARG A 96 4.90 -10.48 -17.92
CA ARG A 96 5.58 -11.60 -17.25
C ARG A 96 6.88 -11.16 -16.61
N ILE A 97 7.28 -11.90 -15.58
CA ILE A 97 8.53 -11.66 -14.85
C ILE A 97 9.70 -12.38 -15.55
N LYS A 98 10.84 -11.70 -15.64
CA LYS A 98 12.11 -12.22 -16.16
C LYS A 98 13.00 -12.76 -15.05
N ARG A 99 13.11 -12.01 -13.94
CA ARG A 99 13.94 -12.35 -12.78
C ARG A 99 13.26 -11.97 -11.48
N ILE A 100 13.55 -12.74 -10.43
CA ILE A 100 13.15 -12.51 -9.05
C ILE A 100 14.42 -12.43 -8.22
N ILE A 101 14.59 -11.36 -7.46
CA ILE A 101 15.79 -11.11 -6.65
C ILE A 101 15.32 -10.72 -5.23
N PRO A 102 15.08 -11.70 -4.35
CA PRO A 102 14.84 -11.43 -2.94
C PRO A 102 16.13 -10.94 -2.28
N HIS A 103 15.99 -10.18 -1.21
CA HIS A 103 17.14 -9.77 -0.41
C HIS A 103 17.91 -11.01 0.12
N PRO A 104 19.24 -11.09 -0.03
CA PRO A 104 20.00 -12.30 0.30
C PRO A 104 19.96 -12.69 1.77
N LYS A 105 19.65 -11.74 2.66
CA LYS A 105 19.49 -11.95 4.10
C LYS A 105 18.02 -11.94 4.53
N PHE A 106 17.09 -12.28 3.64
CA PHE A 106 15.70 -12.43 4.04
C PHE A 106 15.56 -13.50 5.12
N HIS A 107 14.79 -13.23 6.17
CA HIS A 107 14.67 -14.01 7.42
C HIS A 107 15.89 -13.95 8.36
N GLU A 108 16.87 -13.08 8.14
CA GLU A 108 18.02 -12.88 9.03
C GLU A 108 18.03 -11.46 9.61
N PRO A 109 18.34 -11.26 10.90
CA PRO A 109 18.56 -12.26 11.97
C PRO A 109 17.28 -12.83 12.57
N THR A 110 16.10 -12.35 12.15
CA THR A 110 14.81 -12.80 12.66
C THR A 110 13.86 -13.10 11.52
N ARG A 111 12.80 -13.86 11.81
CA ARG A 111 11.72 -14.11 10.85
C ARG A 111 11.17 -12.79 10.32
N MET A 112 10.92 -12.73 9.01
CA MET A 112 10.42 -11.56 8.26
C MET A 112 11.38 -10.35 8.23
N ASN A 113 12.60 -10.45 8.75
CA ASN A 113 13.59 -9.39 8.56
C ASN A 113 14.07 -9.39 7.10
N ASN A 114 14.42 -8.20 6.59
CA ASN A 114 14.82 -7.99 5.19
C ASN A 114 13.77 -8.47 4.18
N ASP A 115 12.50 -8.25 4.49
CA ASP A 115 11.38 -8.64 3.63
C ASP A 115 11.19 -7.66 2.48
N ILE A 116 12.08 -7.77 1.51
CA ILE A 116 12.17 -6.93 0.32
C ILE A 116 12.69 -7.73 -0.87
N ALA A 117 12.16 -7.50 -2.05
CA ALA A 117 12.59 -8.14 -3.30
C ALA A 117 12.45 -7.20 -4.48
N ILE A 118 13.34 -7.36 -5.45
CA ILE A 118 13.26 -6.75 -6.78
C ILE A 118 12.80 -7.79 -7.79
N VAL A 119 11.88 -7.36 -8.64
CA VAL A 119 11.35 -8.14 -9.76
C VAL A 119 11.70 -7.41 -11.05
N GLN A 120 12.35 -8.10 -12.00
CA GLN A 120 12.58 -7.60 -13.35
C GLN A 120 11.51 -8.13 -14.30
N LEU A 121 10.87 -7.24 -15.05
CA LEU A 121 9.87 -7.58 -16.06
C LEU A 121 10.53 -8.03 -17.36
N GLN A 122 9.84 -8.86 -18.15
CA GLN A 122 10.30 -9.30 -19.46
C GLN A 122 10.24 -8.19 -20.51
N GLN A 123 9.27 -7.29 -20.39
CA GLN A 123 9.05 -6.15 -21.26
C GLN A 123 8.83 -4.88 -20.43
N PRO A 124 9.26 -3.72 -20.93
CA PRO A 124 9.06 -2.47 -20.21
C PRO A 124 7.58 -2.06 -20.20
N LEU A 125 7.17 -1.52 -19.06
CA LEU A 125 5.90 -0.80 -18.92
C LEU A 125 5.99 0.52 -19.72
N VAL A 126 4.92 0.85 -20.42
CA VAL A 126 4.79 2.15 -21.08
C VAL A 126 4.14 3.12 -20.07
N TYR A 127 4.86 4.18 -19.73
CA TYR A 127 4.34 5.19 -18.80
C TYR A 127 3.13 5.91 -19.38
N SER A 128 2.15 6.12 -18.54
CA SER A 128 0.90 6.81 -18.84
C SER A 128 0.44 7.55 -17.57
N ARG A 129 -0.76 8.10 -17.57
CA ARG A 129 -1.38 8.68 -16.37
C ARG A 129 -1.63 7.61 -15.29
N GLU A 130 -1.84 6.37 -15.69
CA GLU A 130 -2.15 5.21 -14.83
C GLU A 130 -0.90 4.39 -14.46
N ILE A 131 0.23 4.61 -15.13
CA ILE A 131 1.49 3.85 -14.93
C ILE A 131 2.63 4.84 -14.78
N GLN A 132 3.13 5.03 -13.56
CA GLN A 132 4.23 5.95 -13.25
C GLN A 132 5.15 5.32 -12.18
N PRO A 133 6.46 5.61 -12.21
CA PRO A 133 7.36 5.20 -11.15
C PRO A 133 7.17 6.04 -9.90
N ILE A 134 7.62 5.51 -8.75
CA ILE A 134 7.67 6.24 -7.49
C ILE A 134 9.12 6.36 -7.00
N SER A 135 9.45 7.53 -6.46
CA SER A 135 10.73 7.77 -5.80
C SER A 135 10.79 7.11 -4.42
N LEU A 136 11.96 6.65 -4.01
CA LEU A 136 12.18 6.03 -2.71
C LEU A 136 12.42 7.10 -1.63
N ALA A 137 11.93 6.85 -0.44
CA ALA A 137 12.38 7.57 0.75
C ALA A 137 13.82 7.17 1.08
N THR A 138 14.63 8.14 1.50
CA THR A 138 16.04 8.00 1.85
C THR A 138 16.24 8.07 3.36
N ALA A 139 17.45 7.77 3.84
CA ALA A 139 17.79 7.88 5.26
C ALA A 139 17.78 9.34 5.77
N GLN A 140 17.87 10.33 4.89
CA GLN A 140 17.80 11.76 5.20
C GLN A 140 16.36 12.27 5.28
N ASP A 141 15.43 11.59 4.66
CA ASP A 141 14.02 11.98 4.68
C ASP A 141 13.46 11.86 6.11
N ARG A 142 12.77 12.89 6.54
CA ARG A 142 12.10 12.93 7.84
C ARG A 142 10.60 13.00 7.65
N VAL A 143 9.90 12.01 8.17
CA VAL A 143 8.44 12.04 8.24
C VAL A 143 8.05 12.80 9.50
N GLN A 144 7.20 13.80 9.36
CA GLN A 144 6.71 14.59 10.48
C GLN A 144 5.89 13.72 11.44
N PRO A 145 5.91 14.00 12.75
CA PRO A 145 4.99 13.34 13.68
C PRO A 145 3.54 13.46 13.19
N MET A 146 2.77 12.40 13.32
CA MET A 146 1.37 12.31 12.88
C MET A 146 1.14 12.46 11.36
N ALA A 147 2.20 12.40 10.53
CA ALA A 147 2.05 12.43 9.09
C ALA A 147 1.12 11.33 8.60
N GLN A 148 0.34 11.64 7.59
CA GLN A 148 -0.52 10.68 6.92
C GLN A 148 0.33 9.78 6.00
N LEU A 149 0.24 8.50 6.24
CA LEU A 149 0.81 7.46 5.40
C LEU A 149 -0.34 6.78 4.65
N PHE A 150 -0.22 6.65 3.35
CA PHE A 150 -1.25 6.05 2.49
C PHE A 150 -0.81 4.66 2.09
N VAL A 151 -1.60 3.66 2.44
CA VAL A 151 -1.42 2.28 1.97
C VAL A 151 -2.50 1.96 0.97
N SER A 152 -2.13 1.37 -0.17
CA SER A 152 -3.06 1.02 -1.26
C SER A 152 -2.87 -0.43 -1.70
N GLY A 153 -3.95 -1.04 -2.20
CA GLY A 153 -3.91 -2.41 -2.71
C GLY A 153 -5.29 -3.02 -2.96
N TRP A 154 -5.29 -4.30 -3.22
CA TRP A 154 -6.47 -5.13 -3.45
C TRP A 154 -6.66 -6.19 -2.36
N GLY A 155 -6.04 -6.01 -1.22
CA GLY A 155 -6.13 -6.95 -0.10
C GLY A 155 -7.54 -7.09 0.46
N SER A 156 -7.74 -8.14 1.25
CA SER A 156 -9.02 -8.44 1.89
C SER A 156 -9.39 -7.41 2.95
N GLN A 157 -10.68 -7.36 3.26
CA GLN A 157 -11.24 -6.42 4.25
C GLN A 157 -11.15 -6.90 5.68
N SER A 158 -10.94 -8.19 5.85
CA SER A 158 -10.86 -8.82 7.16
C SER A 158 -10.14 -10.15 7.07
N ILE A 159 -9.65 -10.63 8.20
CA ILE A 159 -9.01 -11.95 8.33
C ILE A 159 -9.98 -13.09 7.95
N SER A 160 -11.28 -12.88 8.10
CA SER A 160 -12.30 -13.87 7.79
C SER A 160 -12.65 -13.96 6.29
N GLN A 161 -12.32 -12.93 5.51
CA GLN A 161 -12.55 -12.88 4.07
C GLN A 161 -11.22 -12.85 3.32
N MET A 162 -10.64 -14.00 3.01
CA MET A 162 -9.34 -14.12 2.34
C MET A 162 -9.38 -13.88 0.81
N GLN A 163 -10.42 -13.24 0.29
CA GLN A 163 -10.52 -12.96 -1.14
C GLN A 163 -10.06 -11.53 -1.44
N PRO A 164 -9.25 -11.35 -2.50
CA PRO A 164 -8.84 -10.02 -2.94
C PRO A 164 -10.06 -9.18 -3.33
N GLU A 165 -9.98 -7.89 -3.03
CA GLU A 165 -10.96 -6.92 -3.49
C GLU A 165 -10.87 -6.72 -5.00
N LYS A 166 -12.01 -6.63 -5.65
CA LYS A 166 -12.05 -6.45 -7.11
C LYS A 166 -11.36 -5.17 -7.54
N ARG A 167 -11.64 -4.06 -6.82
CA ARG A 167 -11.17 -2.71 -7.14
C ARG A 167 -10.12 -2.23 -6.16
N LEU A 168 -9.21 -1.38 -6.69
CA LEU A 168 -8.16 -0.76 -5.91
C LEU A 168 -8.74 0.10 -4.79
N ARG A 169 -8.13 0.00 -3.63
CA ARG A 169 -8.51 0.75 -2.43
C ARG A 169 -7.29 1.36 -1.76
N TYR A 170 -7.54 2.31 -0.85
CA TYR A 170 -6.51 2.86 0.01
C TYR A 170 -7.07 3.15 1.40
N THR A 171 -6.19 3.24 2.36
CA THR A 171 -6.48 3.79 3.68
C THR A 171 -5.36 4.68 4.17
N VAL A 172 -5.62 5.41 5.25
CA VAL A 172 -4.65 6.30 5.88
C VAL A 172 -4.30 5.76 7.26
N VAL A 173 -3.01 5.57 7.49
CA VAL A 173 -2.43 5.13 8.75
C VAL A 173 -1.37 6.11 9.24
N GLN A 174 -0.90 5.95 10.46
CA GLN A 174 0.15 6.76 11.07
C GLN A 174 1.23 5.85 11.61
N GLN A 175 2.49 6.27 11.49
CA GLN A 175 3.61 5.53 12.06
C GLN A 175 3.53 5.57 13.58
N SER A 176 3.71 4.41 14.21
CA SER A 176 3.86 4.29 15.66
C SER A 176 5.30 4.57 16.08
N GLU A 177 5.50 4.98 17.33
CA GLU A 177 6.82 5.02 17.92
C GLU A 177 7.48 3.64 17.90
N GLN A 178 8.78 3.59 17.54
CA GLN A 178 9.51 2.32 17.32
C GLN A 178 9.52 1.43 18.55
N ASP A 179 9.76 2.00 19.73
CA ASP A 179 9.80 1.24 20.98
C ASP A 179 8.41 0.72 21.37
N GLN A 180 7.35 1.49 21.10
CA GLN A 180 5.98 1.05 21.34
C GLN A 180 5.62 -0.10 20.39
N CYS A 181 6.00 0.01 19.12
CA CYS A 181 5.84 -1.04 18.12
C CYS A 181 6.53 -2.34 18.59
N ALA A 182 7.78 -2.27 19.03
CA ALA A 182 8.51 -3.43 19.52
C ALA A 182 7.87 -4.06 20.77
N ARG A 183 7.39 -3.24 21.72
CA ARG A 183 6.66 -3.73 22.91
C ARG A 183 5.35 -4.42 22.56
N ASN A 184 4.57 -3.86 21.62
CA ASN A 184 3.30 -4.45 21.20
C ASN A 184 3.49 -5.87 20.63
N TYR A 185 4.60 -6.09 19.92
CA TYR A 185 4.89 -7.37 19.29
C TYR A 185 5.73 -8.32 20.18
N PHE A 186 6.03 -7.94 21.41
CA PHE A 186 6.77 -8.83 22.34
C PHE A 186 6.00 -10.16 22.53
N GLY A 187 6.68 -11.28 22.23
CA GLY A 187 6.09 -12.62 22.27
C GLY A 187 5.33 -13.03 21.01
N ALA A 188 4.97 -12.09 20.11
CA ALA A 188 4.31 -12.36 18.83
C ALA A 188 5.28 -12.33 17.64
N GLY A 189 6.39 -11.60 17.77
CA GLY A 189 7.43 -11.47 16.74
C GLY A 189 8.48 -10.44 17.14
N THR A 190 9.53 -10.33 16.35
CA THR A 190 10.62 -9.36 16.60
C THR A 190 10.56 -8.25 15.58
N VAL A 191 10.38 -7.01 16.04
CA VAL A 191 10.47 -5.82 15.21
C VAL A 191 11.89 -5.28 15.25
N THR A 192 12.55 -5.22 14.11
CA THR A 192 13.95 -4.74 14.00
C THR A 192 13.99 -3.27 13.55
N SER A 193 15.18 -2.67 13.52
CA SER A 193 15.39 -1.29 13.05
C SER A 193 15.08 -1.07 11.57
N THR A 194 15.00 -2.16 10.79
CA THR A 194 14.63 -2.13 9.35
C THR A 194 13.13 -2.31 9.11
N MET A 195 12.35 -2.36 10.18
CA MET A 195 10.90 -2.43 10.20
C MET A 195 10.32 -1.25 10.98
N PHE A 196 9.06 -0.94 10.75
CA PHE A 196 8.28 -0.04 11.59
C PHE A 196 6.80 -0.44 11.57
N CYS A 197 6.06 -0.03 12.59
CA CYS A 197 4.62 -0.19 12.63
C CYS A 197 3.90 1.05 12.09
N ALA A 198 2.78 0.83 11.40
CA ALA A 198 1.82 1.89 11.13
C ALA A 198 0.39 1.35 11.22
N GLY A 199 -0.51 2.17 11.75
CA GLY A 199 -1.91 1.86 11.97
C GLY A 199 -2.68 3.08 12.46
N THR A 200 -3.84 2.87 13.07
CA THR A 200 -4.58 3.93 13.76
C THR A 200 -4.68 3.62 15.26
N GLN A 201 -4.70 4.64 16.10
CA GLN A 201 -4.72 4.47 17.56
C GLN A 201 -5.90 3.62 18.05
N MET A 202 -7.05 3.73 17.39
CA MET A 202 -8.26 2.98 17.73
C MET A 202 -8.40 1.67 16.94
N GLY A 203 -7.44 1.33 16.10
CA GLY A 203 -7.60 0.25 15.13
C GLY A 203 -8.60 0.60 14.02
N GLY A 204 -9.14 -0.39 13.33
CA GLY A 204 -10.17 -0.23 12.30
C GLY A 204 -9.67 0.23 10.94
N ARG A 205 -8.36 0.54 10.77
CA ARG A 205 -7.73 0.85 9.49
C ARG A 205 -6.35 0.23 9.40
N ASP A 206 -6.11 -0.53 8.34
CA ASP A 206 -4.84 -1.23 8.11
C ASP A 206 -4.77 -1.81 6.69
N SER A 207 -3.57 -2.26 6.29
CA SER A 207 -3.39 -3.26 5.24
C SER A 207 -3.80 -4.65 5.73
N CYS A 208 -4.15 -5.55 4.82
CA CYS A 208 -4.56 -6.90 5.17
C CYS A 208 -4.05 -7.92 4.13
N GLN A 209 -4.55 -9.16 4.19
CA GLN A 209 -4.14 -10.24 3.28
C GLN A 209 -4.34 -9.86 1.81
N GLY A 210 -3.27 -9.95 1.02
CA GLY A 210 -3.23 -9.53 -0.38
C GLY A 210 -2.63 -8.14 -0.61
N ASP A 211 -2.51 -7.28 0.42
CA ASP A 211 -1.77 -6.01 0.31
C ASP A 211 -0.26 -6.19 0.46
N SER A 212 0.21 -7.34 0.92
CA SER A 212 1.63 -7.72 1.08
C SER A 212 2.47 -7.30 -0.12
N GLY A 213 3.64 -6.73 0.11
CA GLY A 213 4.52 -6.22 -0.96
C GLY A 213 4.08 -4.89 -1.56
N GLY A 214 2.87 -4.44 -1.28
CA GLY A 214 2.31 -3.17 -1.75
C GLY A 214 2.93 -1.95 -1.09
N PRO A 215 2.67 -0.75 -1.67
CA PRO A 215 3.26 0.50 -1.22
C PRO A 215 2.59 1.06 0.04
N LEU A 216 3.42 1.60 0.93
CA LEU A 216 3.06 2.61 1.90
C LEU A 216 3.78 3.89 1.52
N VAL A 217 3.04 4.93 1.17
CA VAL A 217 3.59 6.18 0.65
C VAL A 217 3.23 7.37 1.53
N THR A 218 4.05 8.42 1.47
CA THR A 218 3.79 9.69 2.15
C THR A 218 4.39 10.86 1.38
N SER A 219 3.89 12.06 1.65
CA SER A 219 4.46 13.28 1.07
C SER A 219 5.68 13.72 1.89
N ILE A 220 6.81 13.84 1.21
CA ILE A 220 8.07 14.37 1.74
C ILE A 220 8.52 15.47 0.78
N ASP A 221 8.68 16.69 1.30
CA ASP A 221 9.04 17.89 0.53
C ASP A 221 8.10 18.11 -0.69
N GLY A 222 6.80 17.89 -0.49
CA GLY A 222 5.77 18.08 -1.51
C GLY A 222 5.73 16.98 -2.60
N ARG A 223 6.48 15.90 -2.45
CA ARG A 223 6.50 14.77 -3.38
C ARG A 223 6.12 13.48 -2.67
N MET A 224 5.29 12.67 -3.33
CA MET A 224 4.99 11.33 -2.85
C MET A 224 6.21 10.42 -2.99
N LYS A 225 6.61 9.79 -1.89
CA LYS A 225 7.72 8.83 -1.85
C LYS A 225 7.27 7.50 -1.26
N LEU A 226 7.85 6.41 -1.75
CA LEU A 226 7.69 5.09 -1.18
C LEU A 226 8.46 5.02 0.14
N TYR A 227 7.73 4.93 1.23
CA TYR A 227 8.27 4.96 2.59
C TYR A 227 8.39 3.57 3.20
N GLY A 228 7.40 2.71 2.94
CA GLY A 228 7.36 1.34 3.42
C GLY A 228 6.80 0.35 2.41
N ILE A 229 7.04 -0.93 2.66
CA ILE A 229 6.46 -2.06 1.94
C ILE A 229 5.62 -2.85 2.93
N VAL A 230 4.37 -3.17 2.61
CA VAL A 230 3.51 -4.02 3.44
C VAL A 230 4.18 -5.37 3.64
N SER A 231 4.43 -5.77 4.89
CA SER A 231 5.20 -6.97 5.19
C SER A 231 4.39 -7.98 5.99
N TRP A 232 4.10 -7.74 7.26
CA TRP A 232 3.41 -8.69 8.13
C TRP A 232 2.65 -7.99 9.26
N GLY A 233 1.89 -8.78 10.04
CA GLY A 233 1.17 -8.29 11.21
C GLY A 233 0.49 -9.44 11.96
N TYR A 234 -0.01 -9.14 13.16
CA TYR A 234 -0.83 -10.05 13.95
C TYR A 234 -2.31 -9.69 13.77
N GLY A 235 -2.92 -10.26 12.73
CA GLY A 235 -4.24 -9.87 12.27
C GLY A 235 -4.20 -8.65 11.34
N CYS A 236 -5.31 -7.95 11.23
CA CYS A 236 -5.44 -6.68 10.49
C CYS A 236 -6.26 -5.70 11.33
N ALA A 237 -5.90 -4.42 11.27
CA ALA A 237 -6.59 -3.29 11.92
C ALA A 237 -6.77 -3.40 13.44
N ASN A 238 -5.89 -4.11 14.10
CA ASN A 238 -5.88 -4.23 15.54
C ASN A 238 -5.09 -3.07 16.17
N ALA A 239 -5.71 -2.32 17.09
CA ALA A 239 -5.07 -1.19 17.75
C ALA A 239 -3.80 -1.58 18.51
N MET A 240 -3.73 -2.80 19.08
CA MET A 240 -2.56 -3.29 19.80
C MET A 240 -1.46 -3.84 18.88
N PHE A 241 -1.81 -4.27 17.67
CA PHE A 241 -0.90 -4.87 16.71
C PHE A 241 -1.02 -4.15 15.35
N PRO A 242 -0.52 -2.89 15.24
CA PRO A 242 -0.51 -2.19 13.96
C PRO A 242 0.30 -2.95 12.91
N GLY A 243 -0.05 -2.82 11.63
CA GLY A 243 0.67 -3.47 10.54
C GLY A 243 2.17 -3.15 10.55
N ILE A 244 2.99 -4.12 10.19
CA ILE A 244 4.45 -3.97 10.09
C ILE A 244 4.86 -3.83 8.64
N TYR A 245 5.71 -2.83 8.40
CA TYR A 245 6.21 -2.44 7.09
C TYR A 245 7.73 -2.55 7.05
N THR A 246 8.27 -3.03 5.94
CA THR A 246 9.71 -2.95 5.65
C THR A 246 10.08 -1.48 5.38
N LYS A 247 11.08 -0.96 6.09
CA LYS A 247 11.54 0.42 5.99
C LYS A 247 12.40 0.61 4.74
N VAL A 248 11.83 1.21 3.68
CA VAL A 248 12.49 1.35 2.37
C VAL A 248 13.83 2.07 2.46
N SER A 249 13.93 3.11 3.27
CA SER A 249 15.17 3.89 3.44
C SER A 249 16.36 3.11 4.02
N ALA A 250 16.11 1.92 4.59
CA ALA A 250 17.17 1.04 5.08
C ALA A 250 17.83 0.23 3.94
N TYR A 251 17.27 0.23 2.75
CA TYR A 251 17.69 -0.63 1.63
C TYR A 251 18.10 0.14 0.38
N GLY A 252 18.31 1.46 0.47
CA GLY A 252 18.63 2.32 -0.67
C GLY A 252 19.84 1.81 -1.47
N ASP A 253 20.93 1.47 -0.80
CA ASP A 253 22.16 0.96 -1.43
C ASP A 253 21.93 -0.41 -2.10
N TRP A 254 21.24 -1.33 -1.41
CA TRP A 254 20.93 -2.64 -1.97
C TRP A 254 20.03 -2.54 -3.22
N ILE A 255 19.03 -1.66 -3.18
CA ILE A 255 18.14 -1.42 -4.32
C ILE A 255 18.96 -0.87 -5.51
N ALA A 256 19.78 0.17 -5.27
CA ALA A 256 20.58 0.79 -6.31
C ALA A 256 21.56 -0.21 -6.96
N GLN A 257 22.35 -0.94 -6.16
CA GLN A 257 23.28 -1.96 -6.64
C GLN A 257 22.58 -3.07 -7.42
N THR A 258 21.40 -3.52 -6.93
CA THR A 258 20.64 -4.56 -7.61
C THR A 258 20.10 -4.07 -8.95
N MET A 259 19.59 -2.83 -9.01
CA MET A 259 19.10 -2.25 -10.26
C MET A 259 20.22 -2.07 -11.31
N GLU A 260 21.42 -1.66 -10.91
CA GLU A 260 22.59 -1.53 -11.80
C GLU A 260 22.97 -2.87 -12.45
N GLN A 261 22.82 -3.98 -11.75
CA GLN A 261 23.11 -5.34 -12.28
C GLN A 261 22.05 -5.84 -13.28
N LEU A 262 20.93 -5.13 -13.43
CA LEU A 262 19.80 -5.51 -14.27
C LEU A 262 19.65 -4.67 -15.56
N VAL A 263 20.54 -3.73 -15.76
CA VAL A 263 20.60 -2.89 -16.96
C VAL A 263 21.14 -3.65 -18.17
#